data_b8aa73fb3259079e080b1cd5b38b3160
#
_entry.id   b8aa73fb3259079e080b1cd5b38b3160
#
_cell.length_a   1.000
_cell.length_b   1.000
_cell.length_c   1.000
_cell.angle_alpha   90.00
_cell.angle_beta   90.00
_cell.angle_gamma   90.00
#
_symmetry.space_group_name_H-M   'P 1'
#
loop_
_entity.id
_entity.type
_entity.pdbx_description
1 polymer ?
#
loop_
_entity_poly.entity_id
_entity_poly.type
_entity_poly.pdbx_seq_one_letter_code
_entity_poly.pdbx_strand_id
1 'polypeptide(L)'
;MPDSNAAAWPWVRARLSGLRPGTRPATRRGGSAEARTAVVTDSAAALPSDYTKRLRQDGILTVTPMPVMVGAEIYGEGEDDILETIAVAMAAGTSVKTSRPSPGQFEQAYRAAQLRGFESIVSVHISGELSGTADAARLAAARVGIPVEVVDTRTVGMAQGMAVQAAVEAAAAGADQAAVAAAATAQASRTKVFFYVPSLEQLRRGGRIGAAASVLGTMLAIKPILAVDGGRIVPLEKVRSAARAVARLEEIVVAAAAPRPGESVCLAVHHFGNPQEAESLAVRLEAALPDCPPAQISSLPAVLAAHAGLGVLAVIVGRVDRAPGTDVHGSDRR
;
A
#
# COMPACT_ATOMS: atom_id res chain seq x y z
N MET A 1 1.70 -20.80 16.64
CA MET A 1 2.19 -19.57 17.29
C MET A 1 1.16 -18.51 17.01
N PRO A 2 0.54 -17.83 17.98
CA PRO A 2 -0.43 -16.79 17.70
C PRO A 2 0.29 -15.57 17.11
N ASP A 3 -0.29 -15.00 16.02
CA ASP A 3 0.18 -13.82 15.35
C ASP A 3 0.41 -12.66 16.33
N SER A 4 1.67 -12.36 16.61
CA SER A 4 2.10 -11.23 17.45
C SER A 4 1.97 -9.86 16.74
N ASN A 5 1.31 -9.82 15.59
CA ASN A 5 1.20 -8.61 14.73
C ASN A 5 -0.15 -7.88 14.86
N ALA A 6 -0.92 -8.15 15.92
CA ALA A 6 -2.21 -7.49 16.19
C ALA A 6 -2.10 -6.08 16.79
N ALA A 7 -0.90 -5.48 16.82
CA ALA A 7 -0.73 -4.10 17.22
C ALA A 7 -1.04 -3.18 16.04
N ALA A 8 -2.32 -2.87 15.82
CA ALA A 8 -2.72 -1.84 14.87
C ALA A 8 -1.86 -0.58 15.06
N TRP A 9 -1.36 -0.06 13.99
CA TRP A 9 -0.50 1.10 13.86
C TRP A 9 -0.88 2.20 14.84
N PRO A 10 0.02 2.75 15.66
CA PRO A 10 -0.34 3.80 16.61
C PRO A 10 -0.99 5.00 15.92
N TRP A 11 -0.54 5.38 14.73
CA TRP A 11 -1.12 6.47 13.96
C TRP A 11 -2.44 6.08 13.26
N VAL A 12 -2.63 4.80 12.88
CA VAL A 12 -3.93 4.28 12.43
C VAL A 12 -4.92 4.24 13.58
N ARG A 13 -4.49 3.85 14.79
CA ARG A 13 -5.35 3.90 15.99
C ARG A 13 -5.74 5.34 16.34
N ALA A 14 -4.78 6.28 16.30
CA ALA A 14 -5.07 7.68 16.55
C ALA A 14 -6.08 8.25 15.54
N ARG A 15 -5.98 7.89 14.28
CA ARG A 15 -6.93 8.30 13.24
C ARG A 15 -8.27 7.58 13.33
N LEU A 16 -8.26 6.30 13.70
CA LEU A 16 -9.48 5.50 13.80
C LEU A 16 -10.26 5.71 15.10
N SER A 17 -9.65 6.24 16.17
CA SER A 17 -10.38 6.66 17.37
C SER A 17 -11.33 7.84 17.10
N GLY A 18 -11.13 8.57 16.00
CA GLY A 18 -12.07 9.57 15.49
C GLY A 18 -13.27 8.99 14.72
N LEU A 19 -13.18 7.75 14.26
CA LEU A 19 -14.27 7.06 13.54
C LEU A 19 -15.12 6.30 14.59
N ARG A 20 -16.26 6.87 14.97
CA ARG A 20 -17.23 6.17 15.86
C ARG A 20 -17.82 4.96 15.13
N PRO A 21 -17.99 3.78 15.78
CA PRO A 21 -18.69 2.65 15.21
C PRO A 21 -20.13 3.06 14.90
N GLY A 22 -20.52 2.98 13.63
CA GLY A 22 -21.88 3.25 13.19
C GLY A 22 -22.85 2.24 13.79
N THR A 23 -23.77 2.71 14.59
CA THR A 23 -24.99 1.98 14.94
C THR A 23 -25.87 1.84 13.70
N ARG A 24 -26.49 0.66 13.52
CA ARG A 24 -27.45 0.30 12.46
C ARG A 24 -28.40 1.44 12.10
N PRO A 25 -28.87 1.52 10.83
CA PRO A 25 -29.71 2.62 10.38
C PRO A 25 -31.03 2.60 11.13
N ALA A 26 -31.16 3.48 12.10
CA ALA A 26 -32.42 3.97 12.60
C ALA A 26 -32.73 5.26 11.82
N THR A 27 -33.90 5.30 11.24
CA THR A 27 -34.56 6.45 10.60
C THR A 27 -33.98 7.81 10.96
N ARG A 28 -33.65 8.56 9.90
CA ARG A 28 -33.21 9.98 9.88
C ARG A 28 -33.71 10.79 11.08
N ARG A 29 -32.76 11.20 11.92
CA ARG A 29 -32.79 12.48 12.63
C ARG A 29 -31.40 12.79 13.21
N GLY A 30 -30.75 13.85 12.71
CA GLY A 30 -29.81 14.70 13.44
C GLY A 30 -28.35 14.25 13.49
N GLY A 31 -27.47 14.69 12.57
CA GLY A 31 -26.20 15.27 12.96
C GLY A 31 -24.96 14.38 13.10
N SER A 32 -24.73 13.38 12.25
CA SER A 32 -23.37 13.00 11.82
C SER A 32 -23.36 12.93 10.31
N ALA A 33 -22.36 13.52 9.65
CA ALA A 33 -22.25 13.43 8.21
C ALA A 33 -22.08 11.94 7.84
N GLU A 34 -23.15 11.34 7.29
CA GLU A 34 -23.07 9.99 6.72
C GLU A 34 -22.13 10.04 5.52
N ALA A 35 -21.20 9.09 5.44
CA ALA A 35 -20.34 8.97 4.27
C ALA A 35 -21.18 8.76 3.01
N ARG A 36 -21.10 9.69 2.07
CA ARG A 36 -21.85 9.64 0.80
C ARG A 36 -21.00 9.06 -0.33
N THR A 37 -19.68 9.03 -0.15
CA THR A 37 -18.69 8.53 -1.10
C THR A 37 -18.10 7.22 -0.59
N ALA A 38 -18.15 6.16 -1.40
CA ALA A 38 -17.45 4.92 -1.13
C ALA A 38 -16.04 4.95 -1.71
N VAL A 39 -15.13 4.20 -1.10
CA VAL A 39 -13.76 4.00 -1.59
C VAL A 39 -13.59 2.56 -2.07
N VAL A 40 -13.07 2.39 -3.27
CA VAL A 40 -12.72 1.09 -3.85
C VAL A 40 -11.23 1.08 -4.13
N THR A 41 -10.56 -0.03 -3.87
CA THR A 41 -9.13 -0.22 -4.18
C THR A 41 -8.85 -1.64 -4.65
N ASP A 42 -7.60 -1.93 -4.98
CA ASP A 42 -7.11 -3.27 -5.27
C ASP A 42 -6.17 -3.79 -4.17
N SER A 43 -5.89 -5.10 -4.21
CA SER A 43 -5.10 -5.74 -3.16
C SER A 43 -3.62 -5.33 -3.13
N ALA A 44 -3.09 -4.66 -4.16
CA ALA A 44 -1.73 -4.13 -4.13
C ALA A 44 -1.55 -2.97 -3.12
N ALA A 45 -2.64 -2.42 -2.57
CA ALA A 45 -2.61 -1.38 -1.53
C ALA A 45 -1.97 -1.84 -0.20
N ALA A 46 -1.78 -3.13 0.00
CA ALA A 46 -1.15 -3.70 1.20
C ALA A 46 -1.78 -3.22 2.52
N LEU A 47 -3.09 -3.01 2.52
CA LEU A 47 -3.82 -2.55 3.70
C LEU A 47 -3.81 -3.61 4.80
N PRO A 48 -3.68 -3.23 6.08
CA PRO A 48 -3.77 -4.16 7.20
C PRO A 48 -5.12 -4.90 7.22
N SER A 49 -5.08 -6.20 7.53
CA SER A 49 -6.30 -7.03 7.56
C SER A 49 -7.34 -6.50 8.56
N ASP A 50 -6.91 -6.03 9.73
CA ASP A 50 -7.81 -5.49 10.75
C ASP A 50 -8.47 -4.18 10.31
N TYR A 51 -7.73 -3.35 9.56
CA TYR A 51 -8.27 -2.13 8.96
C TYR A 51 -9.35 -2.47 7.95
N THR A 52 -9.07 -3.38 7.03
CA THR A 52 -10.03 -3.78 5.99
C THR A 52 -11.25 -4.51 6.56
N LYS A 53 -11.08 -5.42 7.52
CA LYS A 53 -12.18 -6.15 8.17
C LYS A 53 -13.17 -5.20 8.84
N ARG A 54 -12.68 -4.19 9.56
CA ARG A 54 -13.53 -3.21 10.24
C ARG A 54 -14.33 -2.37 9.24
N LEU A 55 -13.70 -1.82 8.22
CA LEU A 55 -14.35 -0.95 7.23
C LEU A 55 -15.25 -1.70 6.25
N ARG A 56 -15.06 -3.03 6.11
CA ARG A 56 -15.95 -3.87 5.31
C ARG A 56 -17.38 -3.93 5.89
N GLN A 57 -17.52 -3.86 7.22
CA GLN A 57 -18.82 -3.86 7.88
C GLN A 57 -19.62 -2.60 7.56
N ASP A 58 -18.96 -1.44 7.54
CA ASP A 58 -19.57 -0.15 7.21
C ASP A 58 -19.76 0.04 5.70
N GLY A 59 -19.09 -0.78 4.89
CA GLY A 59 -19.18 -0.77 3.42
C GLY A 59 -18.49 0.42 2.76
N ILE A 60 -17.84 1.30 3.52
CA ILE A 60 -17.15 2.48 3.00
C ILE A 60 -15.93 2.11 2.15
N LEU A 61 -15.27 0.97 2.44
CA LEU A 61 -14.11 0.47 1.73
C LEU A 61 -14.38 -0.92 1.13
N THR A 62 -14.07 -1.07 -0.15
CA THR A 62 -14.02 -2.35 -0.85
C THR A 62 -12.64 -2.58 -1.44
N VAL A 63 -12.04 -3.73 -1.16
CA VAL A 63 -10.78 -4.16 -1.76
C VAL A 63 -11.07 -5.23 -2.80
N THR A 64 -10.71 -4.98 -4.05
CA THR A 64 -10.84 -5.92 -5.16
C THR A 64 -9.57 -6.76 -5.28
N PRO A 65 -9.63 -8.10 -5.16
CA PRO A 65 -8.46 -8.94 -5.21
C PRO A 65 -7.85 -8.98 -6.61
N MET A 66 -6.53 -8.95 -6.68
CA MET A 66 -5.76 -9.13 -7.90
C MET A 66 -5.38 -10.61 -8.05
N PRO A 67 -5.72 -11.28 -9.15
CA PRO A 67 -5.42 -12.70 -9.32
C PRO A 67 -3.93 -12.99 -9.45
N VAL A 68 -3.48 -14.06 -8.79
CA VAL A 68 -2.15 -14.65 -8.94
C VAL A 68 -2.30 -16.06 -9.50
N MET A 69 -1.53 -16.38 -10.53
CA MET A 69 -1.52 -17.67 -11.18
C MET A 69 -0.21 -18.40 -10.87
N VAL A 70 -0.31 -19.59 -10.30
CA VAL A 70 0.82 -20.49 -10.04
C VAL A 70 0.63 -21.76 -10.87
N GLY A 71 1.44 -21.92 -11.91
CA GLY A 71 1.22 -22.98 -12.89
C GLY A 71 -0.12 -22.79 -13.62
N ALA A 72 -1.04 -23.75 -13.43
CA ALA A 72 -2.39 -23.73 -14.01
C ALA A 72 -3.48 -23.24 -13.03
N GLU A 73 -3.13 -23.02 -11.76
CA GLU A 73 -4.07 -22.63 -10.70
C GLU A 73 -4.14 -21.11 -10.54
N ILE A 74 -5.32 -20.60 -10.19
CA ILE A 74 -5.59 -19.16 -10.00
C ILE A 74 -5.99 -18.97 -8.54
N TYR A 75 -5.32 -18.06 -7.87
CA TYR A 75 -5.53 -17.69 -6.47
C TYR A 75 -5.98 -16.23 -6.38
N GLY A 76 -6.90 -15.94 -5.44
CA GLY A 76 -7.25 -14.60 -5.02
C GLY A 76 -6.35 -14.13 -3.88
N GLU A 77 -6.16 -12.83 -3.76
CA GLU A 77 -5.48 -12.26 -2.57
C GLU A 77 -6.33 -12.52 -1.32
N GLY A 78 -5.68 -12.98 -0.24
CA GLY A 78 -6.34 -13.30 1.03
C GLY A 78 -6.78 -14.75 1.18
N GLU A 79 -6.47 -15.62 0.20
CA GLU A 79 -6.51 -17.06 0.40
C GLU A 79 -5.34 -17.47 1.31
N ASP A 80 -5.61 -18.41 2.21
CA ASP A 80 -4.59 -18.92 3.13
C ASP A 80 -3.42 -19.54 2.35
N ASP A 81 -2.19 -19.34 2.83
CA ASP A 81 -0.95 -19.92 2.32
C ASP A 81 -0.50 -19.55 0.90
N ILE A 82 -1.15 -18.57 0.23
CA ILE A 82 -0.75 -18.17 -1.13
C ILE A 82 0.71 -17.70 -1.20
N LEU A 83 1.22 -17.01 -0.19
CA LEU A 83 2.62 -16.56 -0.16
C LEU A 83 3.59 -17.74 -0.07
N GLU A 84 3.27 -18.76 0.70
CA GLU A 84 4.05 -19.99 0.76
C GLU A 84 4.02 -20.73 -0.58
N THR A 85 2.83 -20.85 -1.19
CA THR A 85 2.67 -21.42 -2.53
C THR A 85 3.52 -20.71 -3.56
N ILE A 86 3.54 -19.37 -3.57
CA ILE A 86 4.38 -18.56 -4.46
C ILE A 86 5.87 -18.83 -4.19
N ALA A 87 6.28 -18.88 -2.91
CA ALA A 87 7.67 -19.11 -2.53
C ALA A 87 8.17 -20.47 -3.01
N VAL A 88 7.39 -21.52 -2.78
CA VAL A 88 7.69 -22.88 -3.23
C VAL A 88 7.74 -22.95 -4.76
N ALA A 89 6.77 -22.38 -5.45
CA ALA A 89 6.73 -22.35 -6.90
C ALA A 89 7.96 -21.64 -7.50
N MET A 90 8.35 -20.49 -6.93
CA MET A 90 9.56 -19.78 -7.37
C MET A 90 10.83 -20.59 -7.15
N ALA A 91 10.95 -21.27 -5.99
CA ALA A 91 12.09 -22.14 -5.70
C ALA A 91 12.17 -23.33 -6.65
N ALA A 92 11.02 -23.90 -7.05
CA ALA A 92 10.90 -24.97 -8.01
C ALA A 92 11.03 -24.52 -9.49
N GLY A 93 11.17 -23.20 -9.74
CA GLY A 93 11.21 -22.67 -11.11
C GLY A 93 9.85 -22.65 -11.83
N THR A 94 8.76 -22.92 -11.10
CA THR A 94 7.40 -22.86 -11.64
C THR A 94 7.01 -21.41 -11.97
N SER A 95 6.30 -21.22 -13.08
CA SER A 95 5.88 -19.87 -13.50
C SER A 95 4.83 -19.32 -12.57
N VAL A 96 5.11 -18.14 -12.00
CA VAL A 96 4.16 -17.33 -11.25
C VAL A 96 3.82 -16.09 -12.08
N LYS A 97 2.55 -15.84 -12.30
CA LYS A 97 2.04 -14.71 -13.08
C LYS A 97 0.94 -14.00 -12.29
N THR A 98 0.66 -12.76 -12.67
CA THR A 98 -0.42 -11.98 -12.08
C THR A 98 -1.31 -11.39 -13.17
N SER A 99 -2.53 -11.07 -12.79
CA SER A 99 -3.45 -10.33 -13.64
C SER A 99 -4.04 -9.14 -12.89
N ARG A 100 -4.52 -8.15 -13.63
CA ARG A 100 -5.40 -7.12 -13.07
C ARG A 100 -6.78 -7.71 -12.82
N PRO A 101 -7.57 -7.15 -11.89
CA PRO A 101 -8.99 -7.46 -11.80
C PRO A 101 -9.69 -7.13 -13.13
N SER A 102 -10.69 -7.92 -13.49
CA SER A 102 -11.49 -7.66 -14.67
C SER A 102 -12.38 -6.41 -14.45
N PRO A 103 -12.78 -5.71 -15.53
CA PRO A 103 -13.80 -4.65 -15.41
C PRO A 103 -15.09 -5.12 -14.73
N GLY A 104 -15.49 -6.38 -14.92
CA GLY A 104 -16.67 -6.96 -14.27
C GLY A 104 -16.56 -7.05 -12.74
N GLN A 105 -15.36 -7.33 -12.21
CA GLN A 105 -15.16 -7.33 -10.75
C GLN A 105 -15.29 -5.91 -10.16
N PHE A 106 -14.77 -4.89 -10.83
CA PHE A 106 -14.97 -3.49 -10.42
C PHE A 106 -16.43 -3.07 -10.56
N GLU A 107 -17.12 -3.46 -11.65
CA GLU A 107 -18.53 -3.19 -11.83
C GLU A 107 -19.38 -3.78 -10.69
N GLN A 108 -19.08 -5.00 -10.25
CA GLN A 108 -19.73 -5.62 -9.08
C GLN A 108 -19.48 -4.83 -7.80
N ALA A 109 -18.21 -4.38 -7.55
CA ALA A 109 -17.87 -3.57 -6.40
C ALA A 109 -18.61 -2.23 -6.39
N TYR A 110 -18.71 -1.56 -7.55
CA TYR A 110 -19.39 -0.27 -7.69
C TYR A 110 -20.89 -0.42 -7.52
N ARG A 111 -21.52 -1.44 -8.13
CA ARG A 111 -22.93 -1.74 -7.92
C ARG A 111 -23.26 -2.09 -6.47
N ALA A 112 -22.37 -2.81 -5.78
CA ALA A 112 -22.54 -3.11 -4.37
C ALA A 112 -22.50 -1.85 -3.50
N ALA A 113 -21.63 -0.88 -3.80
CA ALA A 113 -21.59 0.41 -3.12
C ALA A 113 -22.89 1.20 -3.39
N GLN A 114 -23.35 1.26 -4.63
CA GLN A 114 -24.61 1.91 -5.01
C GLN A 114 -25.82 1.30 -4.27
N LEU A 115 -25.90 -0.03 -4.18
CA LEU A 115 -26.98 -0.72 -3.46
C LEU A 115 -26.98 -0.46 -1.95
N ARG A 116 -25.83 -0.10 -1.38
CA ARG A 116 -25.69 0.32 0.02
C ARG A 116 -26.07 1.78 0.26
N GLY A 117 -26.39 2.53 -0.80
CA GLY A 117 -26.84 3.92 -0.71
C GLY A 117 -25.73 4.97 -0.86
N PHE A 118 -24.51 4.58 -1.25
CA PHE A 118 -23.49 5.55 -1.61
C PHE A 118 -23.89 6.27 -2.90
N GLU A 119 -23.61 7.58 -2.94
CA GLU A 119 -24.00 8.46 -4.04
C GLU A 119 -22.87 8.64 -5.06
N SER A 120 -21.63 8.36 -4.66
CA SER A 120 -20.44 8.42 -5.51
C SER A 120 -19.35 7.44 -5.04
N ILE A 121 -18.33 7.21 -5.87
CA ILE A 121 -17.22 6.31 -5.59
C ILE A 121 -15.91 7.00 -5.97
N VAL A 122 -14.89 6.85 -5.12
CA VAL A 122 -13.49 7.10 -5.47
C VAL A 122 -12.75 5.77 -5.51
N SER A 123 -12.18 5.43 -6.68
CA SER A 123 -11.52 4.15 -6.94
C SER A 123 -10.01 4.37 -7.05
N VAL A 124 -9.25 3.96 -5.99
CA VAL A 124 -7.84 4.30 -5.77
C VAL A 124 -6.97 3.10 -6.09
N HIS A 125 -6.09 3.19 -7.10
CA HIS A 125 -5.41 2.03 -7.65
C HIS A 125 -3.89 2.16 -7.72
N ILE A 126 -3.24 0.97 -7.78
CA ILE A 126 -1.83 0.84 -8.11
C ILE A 126 -1.48 1.63 -9.36
N SER A 127 -0.22 2.08 -9.45
CA SER A 127 0.31 2.79 -10.62
C SER A 127 -0.09 2.16 -11.95
N GLY A 128 -0.64 2.96 -12.85
CA GLY A 128 -0.96 2.58 -14.22
C GLY A 128 0.26 2.17 -15.06
N GLU A 129 1.47 2.60 -14.66
CA GLU A 129 2.73 2.18 -15.26
C GLU A 129 3.15 0.75 -14.86
N LEU A 130 2.57 0.21 -13.77
CA LEU A 130 2.86 -1.13 -13.27
C LEU A 130 1.73 -2.12 -13.60
N SER A 131 0.49 -1.65 -13.69
CA SER A 131 -0.68 -2.49 -13.92
C SER A 131 -1.81 -1.74 -14.62
N GLY A 132 -2.48 -2.38 -15.55
CA GLY A 132 -3.70 -1.84 -16.19
C GLY A 132 -4.95 -1.86 -15.27
N THR A 133 -4.77 -1.90 -13.95
CA THR A 133 -5.87 -1.97 -12.97
C THR A 133 -6.73 -0.71 -13.02
N ALA A 134 -6.11 0.48 -13.02
CA ALA A 134 -6.83 1.75 -13.13
C ALA A 134 -7.66 1.85 -14.42
N ASP A 135 -7.16 1.30 -15.55
CA ASP A 135 -7.89 1.29 -16.82
C ASP A 135 -9.09 0.34 -16.76
N ALA A 136 -8.94 -0.84 -16.12
CA ALA A 136 -10.06 -1.74 -15.89
C ALA A 136 -11.16 -1.10 -15.02
N ALA A 137 -10.75 -0.33 -14.00
CA ALA A 137 -11.64 0.44 -13.14
C ALA A 137 -12.39 1.54 -13.94
N ARG A 138 -11.71 2.28 -14.82
CA ARG A 138 -12.33 3.29 -15.71
C ARG A 138 -13.34 2.67 -16.65
N LEU A 139 -13.04 1.49 -17.23
CA LEU A 139 -14.00 0.77 -18.07
C LEU A 139 -15.25 0.35 -17.30
N ALA A 140 -15.12 -0.05 -16.03
CA ALA A 140 -16.24 -0.38 -15.17
C ALA A 140 -17.05 0.88 -14.78
N ALA A 141 -16.38 2.00 -14.50
CA ALA A 141 -17.00 3.27 -14.14
C ALA A 141 -18.03 3.73 -15.19
N ALA A 142 -17.75 3.51 -16.47
CA ALA A 142 -18.65 3.87 -17.57
C ALA A 142 -19.94 3.01 -17.65
N ARG A 143 -20.06 1.96 -16.80
CA ARG A 143 -21.17 0.99 -16.83
C ARG A 143 -22.08 1.03 -15.61
N VAL A 144 -21.82 1.95 -14.68
CA VAL A 144 -22.62 2.10 -13.45
C VAL A 144 -23.35 3.45 -13.43
N GLY A 145 -24.41 3.52 -12.63
CA GLY A 145 -25.35 4.66 -12.61
C GLY A 145 -24.97 5.78 -11.63
N ILE A 146 -23.84 5.65 -10.91
CA ILE A 146 -23.35 6.68 -9.98
C ILE A 146 -21.97 7.18 -10.42
N PRO A 147 -21.59 8.43 -10.10
CA PRO A 147 -20.26 8.94 -10.40
C PRO A 147 -19.15 8.09 -9.81
N VAL A 148 -18.14 7.76 -10.61
CA VAL A 148 -16.94 7.07 -10.17
C VAL A 148 -15.72 7.86 -10.63
N GLU A 149 -14.90 8.31 -9.69
CA GLU A 149 -13.61 8.94 -9.98
C GLU A 149 -12.48 7.93 -9.74
N VAL A 150 -11.62 7.73 -10.73
CA VAL A 150 -10.53 6.76 -10.68
C VAL A 150 -9.21 7.47 -10.50
N VAL A 151 -8.57 7.22 -9.36
CA VAL A 151 -7.26 7.76 -8.99
C VAL A 151 -6.18 6.73 -9.29
N ASP A 152 -5.27 7.07 -10.19
CA ASP A 152 -3.99 6.38 -10.37
C ASP A 152 -3.00 6.98 -9.36
N THR A 153 -2.62 6.21 -8.35
CA THR A 153 -1.73 6.71 -7.29
C THR A 153 -0.28 6.89 -7.73
N ARG A 154 0.09 6.34 -8.89
CA ARG A 154 1.48 6.28 -9.39
C ARG A 154 2.46 5.70 -8.36
N THR A 155 1.96 4.86 -7.46
CA THR A 155 2.73 4.17 -6.43
C THR A 155 2.17 2.77 -6.19
N VAL A 156 2.65 2.07 -5.13
CA VAL A 156 2.34 0.66 -4.89
C VAL A 156 2.54 0.32 -3.40
N GLY A 157 1.96 -0.78 -2.96
CA GLY A 157 2.12 -1.25 -1.59
C GLY A 157 1.48 -0.29 -0.59
N MET A 158 2.04 -0.18 0.61
CA MET A 158 1.47 0.70 1.61
C MET A 158 1.51 2.19 1.24
N ALA A 159 2.30 2.61 0.25
CA ALA A 159 2.21 3.96 -0.28
C ALA A 159 0.84 4.22 -0.97
N GLN A 160 0.32 3.25 -1.73
CA GLN A 160 -1.06 3.24 -2.20
C GLN A 160 -2.03 3.09 -1.02
N GLY A 161 -1.72 2.22 -0.06
CA GLY A 161 -2.54 2.02 1.13
C GLY A 161 -2.75 3.29 1.95
N MET A 162 -1.73 4.11 2.13
CA MET A 162 -1.83 5.42 2.78
C MET A 162 -2.75 6.38 2.01
N ALA A 163 -2.70 6.36 0.68
CA ALA A 163 -3.62 7.14 -0.16
C ALA A 163 -5.08 6.68 0.02
N VAL A 164 -5.29 5.35 0.08
CA VAL A 164 -6.61 4.78 0.37
C VAL A 164 -7.11 5.19 1.75
N GLN A 165 -6.25 5.17 2.76
CA GLN A 165 -6.60 5.59 4.12
C GLN A 165 -7.03 7.07 4.17
N ALA A 166 -6.29 7.95 3.49
CA ALA A 166 -6.65 9.37 3.39
C ALA A 166 -8.02 9.56 2.69
N ALA A 167 -8.29 8.80 1.63
CA ALA A 167 -9.60 8.81 0.97
C ALA A 167 -10.72 8.35 1.89
N VAL A 168 -10.52 7.25 2.63
CA VAL A 168 -11.51 6.72 3.59
C VAL A 168 -11.78 7.71 4.71
N GLU A 169 -10.75 8.37 5.25
CA GLU A 169 -10.89 9.38 6.28
C GLU A 169 -11.70 10.59 5.80
N ALA A 170 -11.40 11.09 4.59
CA ALA A 170 -12.15 12.19 3.99
C ALA A 170 -13.61 11.79 3.74
N ALA A 171 -13.87 10.59 3.20
CA ALA A 171 -15.20 10.08 2.97
C ALA A 171 -15.99 9.91 4.28
N ALA A 172 -15.36 9.36 5.32
CA ALA A 172 -15.97 9.19 6.64
C ALA A 172 -16.27 10.53 7.33
N ALA A 173 -15.52 11.58 7.01
CA ALA A 173 -15.80 12.96 7.44
C ALA A 173 -16.92 13.64 6.65
N GLY A 174 -17.52 12.95 5.66
CA GLY A 174 -18.61 13.47 4.83
C GLY A 174 -18.14 14.36 3.68
N ALA A 175 -16.87 14.30 3.29
CA ALA A 175 -16.36 15.03 2.14
C ALA A 175 -17.02 14.54 0.83
N ASP A 176 -17.13 15.43 -0.14
CA ASP A 176 -17.61 15.09 -1.48
C ASP A 176 -16.58 14.27 -2.27
N GLN A 177 -16.99 13.73 -3.41
CA GLN A 177 -16.16 12.88 -4.25
C GLN A 177 -14.82 13.54 -4.64
N ALA A 178 -14.86 14.80 -5.03
CA ALA A 178 -13.67 15.52 -5.48
C ALA A 178 -12.67 15.72 -4.33
N ALA A 179 -13.14 16.06 -3.13
CA ALA A 179 -12.30 16.20 -1.94
C ALA A 179 -11.71 14.84 -1.50
N VAL A 180 -12.48 13.74 -1.59
CA VAL A 180 -11.99 12.38 -1.32
C VAL A 180 -10.89 11.97 -2.31
N ALA A 181 -11.07 12.24 -3.62
CA ALA A 181 -10.07 11.95 -4.64
C ALA A 181 -8.81 12.81 -4.47
N ALA A 182 -8.99 14.09 -4.13
CA ALA A 182 -7.88 15.00 -3.84
C ALA A 182 -7.07 14.55 -2.63
N ALA A 183 -7.72 14.07 -1.56
CA ALA A 183 -7.05 13.52 -0.37
C ALA A 183 -6.18 12.31 -0.72
N ALA A 184 -6.70 11.37 -1.52
CA ALA A 184 -5.93 10.23 -2.02
C ALA A 184 -4.71 10.66 -2.82
N THR A 185 -4.89 11.57 -3.77
CA THR A 185 -3.84 12.07 -4.66
C THR A 185 -2.75 12.82 -3.88
N ALA A 186 -3.15 13.69 -2.96
CA ALA A 186 -2.25 14.44 -2.11
C ALA A 186 -1.40 13.50 -1.24
N GLN A 187 -2.01 12.48 -0.60
CA GLN A 187 -1.29 11.53 0.21
C GLN A 187 -0.34 10.67 -0.62
N ALA A 188 -0.74 10.20 -1.81
CA ALA A 188 0.12 9.44 -2.72
C ALA A 188 1.40 10.24 -3.08
N SER A 189 1.26 11.52 -3.36
CA SER A 189 2.40 12.42 -3.70
C SER A 189 3.38 12.65 -2.55
N ARG A 190 2.94 12.41 -1.31
CA ARG A 190 3.73 12.58 -0.07
C ARG A 190 4.36 11.27 0.41
N THR A 191 4.29 10.20 -0.39
CA THR A 191 4.88 8.90 -0.07
C THR A 191 6.02 8.55 -1.01
N LYS A 192 7.00 7.80 -0.49
CA LYS A 192 8.11 7.26 -1.27
C LYS A 192 8.25 5.77 -0.99
N VAL A 193 8.62 5.02 -2.01
CA VAL A 193 8.87 3.58 -1.94
C VAL A 193 10.29 3.31 -2.33
N PHE A 194 11.05 2.70 -1.43
CA PHE A 194 12.42 2.23 -1.66
C PHE A 194 12.48 0.74 -1.40
N PHE A 195 13.19 0.00 -2.21
CA PHE A 195 13.27 -1.43 -2.00
C PHE A 195 14.56 -2.05 -2.54
N TYR A 196 14.98 -3.10 -1.89
CA TYR A 196 16.05 -4.00 -2.28
C TYR A 196 15.45 -5.31 -2.76
N VAL A 197 16.00 -5.86 -3.85
CA VAL A 197 15.69 -7.21 -4.32
C VAL A 197 16.97 -8.03 -4.46
N PRO A 198 16.96 -9.31 -4.06
CA PRO A 198 18.14 -10.18 -4.27
C PRO A 198 18.47 -10.41 -5.74
N SER A 199 17.47 -10.31 -6.62
CA SER A 199 17.59 -10.50 -8.06
C SER A 199 16.53 -9.70 -8.80
N LEU A 200 16.88 -9.19 -9.99
CA LEU A 200 15.95 -8.53 -10.91
C LEU A 200 15.14 -9.52 -11.76
N GLU A 201 15.37 -10.81 -11.61
CA GLU A 201 14.82 -11.84 -12.50
C GLU A 201 13.29 -11.86 -12.48
N GLN A 202 12.64 -11.75 -11.33
CA GLN A 202 11.18 -11.76 -11.22
C GLN A 202 10.56 -10.49 -11.82
N LEU A 203 11.18 -9.33 -11.57
CA LEU A 203 10.76 -8.07 -12.21
C LEU A 203 10.90 -8.13 -13.75
N ARG A 204 11.96 -8.77 -14.24
CA ARG A 204 12.19 -8.98 -15.66
C ARG A 204 11.16 -9.92 -16.27
N ARG A 205 10.95 -11.09 -15.66
CA ARG A 205 9.97 -12.09 -16.12
C ARG A 205 8.55 -11.53 -16.12
N GLY A 206 8.23 -10.73 -15.11
CA GLY A 206 6.94 -10.05 -15.00
C GLY A 206 6.78 -8.82 -15.91
N GLY A 207 7.84 -8.37 -16.60
CA GLY A 207 7.81 -7.17 -17.44
C GLY A 207 7.69 -5.85 -16.66
N ARG A 208 7.89 -5.84 -15.34
CA ARG A 208 7.80 -4.65 -14.46
C ARG A 208 9.18 -4.09 -14.10
N ILE A 209 10.23 -4.56 -14.75
CA ILE A 209 11.60 -4.11 -14.53
C ILE A 209 11.83 -2.62 -14.85
N GLY A 210 11.05 -2.02 -15.74
CA GLY A 210 11.13 -0.60 -16.10
C GLY A 210 12.54 -0.16 -16.48
N ALA A 211 12.95 1.03 -16.02
CA ALA A 211 14.29 1.57 -16.25
C ALA A 211 15.40 0.75 -15.55
N ALA A 212 15.07 -0.11 -14.58
CA ALA A 212 16.02 -1.01 -13.94
C ALA A 212 16.59 -2.07 -14.93
N ALA A 213 15.99 -2.23 -16.13
CA ALA A 213 16.55 -3.05 -17.19
C ALA A 213 17.97 -2.60 -17.62
N SER A 214 18.28 -1.31 -17.51
CA SER A 214 19.61 -0.76 -17.80
C SER A 214 20.70 -1.28 -16.85
N VAL A 215 20.31 -1.83 -15.71
CA VAL A 215 21.22 -2.40 -14.70
C VAL A 215 21.62 -3.83 -15.03
N LEU A 216 20.86 -4.54 -15.89
CA LEU A 216 21.08 -5.96 -16.22
C LEU A 216 22.31 -6.21 -17.09
N GLY A 217 22.89 -5.18 -17.70
CA GLY A 217 23.82 -5.33 -18.83
C GLY A 217 25.23 -5.84 -18.52
N THR A 218 25.69 -6.03 -17.27
CA THR A 218 27.13 -6.30 -17.05
C THR A 218 27.55 -7.21 -15.91
N MET A 219 26.70 -7.60 -14.94
CA MET A 219 27.14 -8.47 -13.81
C MET A 219 25.99 -9.27 -13.18
N LEU A 220 26.14 -10.59 -13.15
CA LEU A 220 25.21 -11.53 -12.45
C LEU A 220 25.14 -11.34 -10.90
N ALA A 221 25.99 -10.53 -10.30
CA ALA A 221 26.16 -10.44 -8.84
C ALA A 221 25.69 -9.09 -8.23
N ILE A 222 24.92 -8.28 -8.97
CA ILE A 222 24.47 -6.98 -8.46
C ILE A 222 23.21 -7.16 -7.58
N LYS A 223 23.20 -6.45 -6.46
CA LYS A 223 22.08 -6.31 -5.51
C LYS A 223 21.54 -4.87 -5.62
N PRO A 224 20.56 -4.61 -6.50
CA PRO A 224 20.10 -3.25 -6.75
C PRO A 224 19.23 -2.73 -5.62
N ILE A 225 19.34 -1.45 -5.34
CA ILE A 225 18.35 -0.68 -4.60
C ILE A 225 17.53 0.09 -5.63
N LEU A 226 16.23 -0.01 -5.50
CA LEU A 226 15.24 0.50 -6.43
C LEU A 226 14.30 1.46 -5.70
N ALA A 227 13.62 2.29 -6.47
CA ALA A 227 12.50 3.11 -6.00
C ALA A 227 11.32 3.04 -6.98
N VAL A 228 10.17 3.48 -6.51
CA VAL A 228 9.05 3.85 -7.39
C VAL A 228 9.08 5.37 -7.55
N ASP A 229 9.31 5.82 -8.76
CA ASP A 229 9.32 7.24 -9.12
C ASP A 229 8.49 7.48 -10.38
N GLY A 230 7.61 8.48 -10.33
CA GLY A 230 6.68 8.75 -11.40
C GLY A 230 5.80 7.54 -11.78
N GLY A 231 5.57 6.62 -10.85
CA GLY A 231 4.80 5.40 -11.08
C GLY A 231 5.60 4.23 -11.63
N ARG A 232 6.89 4.39 -11.88
CA ARG A 232 7.77 3.38 -12.50
C ARG A 232 8.84 2.90 -11.54
N ILE A 233 9.29 1.67 -11.74
CA ILE A 233 10.46 1.15 -11.02
C ILE A 233 11.72 1.75 -11.65
N VAL A 234 12.50 2.44 -10.83
CA VAL A 234 13.77 3.06 -11.22
C VAL A 234 14.92 2.55 -10.35
N PRO A 235 16.13 2.39 -10.93
CA PRO A 235 17.31 2.04 -10.15
C PRO A 235 17.85 3.28 -9.43
N LEU A 236 18.14 3.13 -8.13
CA LEU A 236 18.84 4.15 -7.34
C LEU A 236 20.33 3.85 -7.26
N GLU A 237 20.69 2.66 -6.80
CA GLU A 237 22.08 2.27 -6.56
C GLU A 237 22.33 0.80 -6.92
N LYS A 238 23.60 0.50 -7.22
CA LYS A 238 24.12 -0.84 -7.48
C LYS A 238 25.05 -1.25 -6.35
N VAL A 239 24.70 -2.28 -5.62
CA VAL A 239 25.49 -2.79 -4.49
C VAL A 239 25.91 -4.23 -4.77
N ARG A 240 27.03 -4.68 -4.21
CA ARG A 240 27.59 -6.01 -4.52
C ARG A 240 27.21 -7.11 -3.50
N SER A 241 26.72 -6.73 -2.33
CA SER A 241 26.29 -7.71 -1.31
C SER A 241 24.94 -7.34 -0.70
N ALA A 242 24.18 -8.33 -0.22
CA ALA A 242 22.89 -8.13 0.42
C ALA A 242 23.00 -7.25 1.67
N ALA A 243 23.97 -7.55 2.56
CA ALA A 243 24.15 -6.78 3.79
C ALA A 243 24.43 -5.28 3.51
N ARG A 244 25.27 -4.98 2.50
CA ARG A 244 25.54 -3.60 2.10
C ARG A 244 24.32 -2.94 1.46
N ALA A 245 23.49 -3.70 0.72
CA ALA A 245 22.28 -3.18 0.11
C ALA A 245 21.25 -2.82 1.18
N VAL A 246 21.06 -3.65 2.20
CA VAL A 246 20.15 -3.37 3.32
C VAL A 246 20.63 -2.16 4.14
N ALA A 247 21.93 -2.08 4.47
CA ALA A 247 22.48 -0.92 5.16
C ALA A 247 22.30 0.38 4.35
N ARG A 248 22.52 0.30 3.04
CA ARG A 248 22.35 1.47 2.16
C ARG A 248 20.88 1.85 1.98
N LEU A 249 19.96 0.88 1.94
CA LEU A 249 18.52 1.12 1.96
C LEU A 249 18.10 1.89 3.21
N GLU A 250 18.64 1.50 4.38
CA GLU A 250 18.43 2.21 5.66
C GLU A 250 18.88 3.67 5.58
N GLU A 251 20.09 3.95 5.09
CA GLU A 251 20.59 5.32 4.92
C GLU A 251 19.71 6.17 3.99
N ILE A 252 19.24 5.59 2.86
CA ILE A 252 18.34 6.26 1.92
C ILE A 252 17.00 6.59 2.59
N VAL A 253 16.45 5.66 3.36
CA VAL A 253 15.18 5.84 4.09
C VAL A 253 15.33 6.94 5.14
N VAL A 254 16.39 6.91 5.96
CA VAL A 254 16.65 7.94 6.98
C VAL A 254 16.77 9.32 6.34
N ALA A 255 17.50 9.43 5.24
CA ALA A 255 17.61 10.71 4.51
C ALA A 255 16.25 11.16 3.94
N ALA A 256 15.42 10.23 3.43
CA ALA A 256 14.09 10.55 2.91
C ALA A 256 13.10 10.94 4.00
N ALA A 257 13.30 10.43 5.22
CA ALA A 257 12.49 10.70 6.41
C ALA A 257 12.93 11.98 7.16
N ALA A 258 13.91 12.72 6.67
CA ALA A 258 14.39 13.93 7.33
C ALA A 258 13.22 14.86 7.75
N PRO A 259 13.23 15.42 8.97
CA PRO A 259 12.15 16.24 9.49
C PRO A 259 11.77 17.41 8.57
N ARG A 260 10.47 17.70 8.50
CA ARG A 260 9.94 18.90 7.83
C ARG A 260 8.95 19.61 8.75
N PRO A 261 8.94 20.96 8.75
CA PRO A 261 7.99 21.71 9.55
C PRO A 261 6.53 21.32 9.25
N GLY A 262 5.74 21.06 10.29
CA GLY A 262 4.33 20.73 10.16
C GLY A 262 4.02 19.31 9.65
N GLU A 263 5.04 18.49 9.40
CA GLU A 263 4.85 17.10 8.96
C GLU A 263 5.35 16.10 10.00
N SER A 264 4.71 14.96 10.05
CA SER A 264 5.17 13.75 10.73
C SER A 264 5.46 12.66 9.71
N VAL A 265 6.43 11.81 10.01
CA VAL A 265 6.79 10.67 9.16
C VAL A 265 6.21 9.40 9.75
N CYS A 266 5.75 8.49 8.89
CA CYS A 266 5.40 7.13 9.23
C CYS A 266 6.06 6.16 8.27
N LEU A 267 6.45 5.00 8.78
CA LEU A 267 7.19 3.98 8.03
C LEU A 267 6.39 2.69 7.94
N ALA A 268 6.47 2.02 6.79
CA ALA A 268 6.06 0.65 6.64
C ALA A 268 7.18 -0.17 6.01
N VAL A 269 7.43 -1.38 6.53
CA VAL A 269 8.43 -2.31 6.02
C VAL A 269 7.70 -3.54 5.48
N HIS A 270 7.87 -3.80 4.19
CA HIS A 270 7.35 -5.01 3.56
C HIS A 270 8.48 -5.99 3.28
N HIS A 271 8.14 -7.27 3.41
CA HIS A 271 9.06 -8.36 3.09
C HIS A 271 8.35 -9.51 2.35
N PHE A 272 9.15 -10.40 1.73
CA PHE A 272 8.65 -11.69 1.26
C PHE A 272 9.69 -12.77 1.54
N GLY A 273 9.37 -13.64 2.51
CA GLY A 273 10.17 -14.79 2.91
C GLY A 273 11.32 -14.48 3.90
N ASN A 274 11.45 -13.25 4.40
CA ASN A 274 12.53 -12.81 5.29
C ASN A 274 12.05 -11.89 6.43
N PRO A 275 11.10 -12.33 7.28
CA PRO A 275 10.53 -11.51 8.34
C PRO A 275 11.56 -11.03 9.36
N GLN A 276 12.52 -11.86 9.76
CA GLN A 276 13.55 -11.50 10.73
C GLN A 276 14.45 -10.34 10.26
N GLU A 277 14.73 -10.30 8.96
CA GLU A 277 15.51 -9.22 8.35
C GLU A 277 14.71 -7.92 8.28
N ALA A 278 13.40 -8.02 8.03
CA ALA A 278 12.48 -6.89 8.08
C ALA A 278 12.35 -6.32 9.50
N GLU A 279 12.21 -7.18 10.52
CA GLU A 279 12.20 -6.79 11.94
C GLU A 279 13.50 -6.10 12.34
N SER A 280 14.65 -6.67 11.96
CA SER A 280 15.95 -6.09 12.24
C SER A 280 16.14 -4.73 11.58
N LEU A 281 15.65 -4.55 10.35
CA LEU A 281 15.66 -3.26 9.66
C LEU A 281 14.75 -2.25 10.36
N ALA A 282 13.53 -2.66 10.74
CA ALA A 282 12.60 -1.77 11.45
C ALA A 282 13.19 -1.25 12.77
N VAL A 283 13.80 -2.12 13.58
CA VAL A 283 14.46 -1.72 14.84
C VAL A 283 15.57 -0.67 14.59
N ARG A 284 16.39 -0.84 13.54
CA ARG A 284 17.43 0.14 13.20
C ARG A 284 16.85 1.46 12.72
N LEU A 285 15.78 1.42 11.92
CA LEU A 285 15.08 2.62 11.47
C LEU A 285 14.43 3.37 12.64
N GLU A 286 13.83 2.66 13.61
CA GLU A 286 13.27 3.25 14.82
C GLU A 286 14.35 3.92 15.68
N ALA A 287 15.50 3.28 15.82
CA ALA A 287 16.64 3.87 16.53
C ALA A 287 17.21 5.14 15.83
N ALA A 288 17.20 5.16 14.50
CA ALA A 288 17.68 6.30 13.71
C ALA A 288 16.64 7.44 13.60
N LEU A 289 15.36 7.16 13.83
CA LEU A 289 14.24 8.08 13.65
C LEU A 289 13.31 8.08 14.89
N PRO A 290 13.82 8.53 16.06
CA PRO A 290 13.12 8.41 17.34
C PRO A 290 11.78 9.17 17.41
N ASP A 291 11.61 10.18 16.56
CA ASP A 291 10.36 10.96 16.47
C ASP A 291 9.29 10.29 15.57
N CYS A 292 9.64 9.19 14.91
CA CYS A 292 8.70 8.43 14.10
C CYS A 292 7.99 7.38 14.95
N PRO A 293 6.69 7.13 14.74
CA PRO A 293 6.04 5.96 15.33
C PRO A 293 6.72 4.67 14.87
N PRO A 294 6.62 3.57 15.63
CA PRO A 294 7.15 2.27 15.24
C PRO A 294 6.77 1.90 13.81
N ALA A 295 7.74 1.39 13.05
CA ALA A 295 7.54 0.99 11.67
C ALA A 295 6.57 -0.20 11.61
N GLN A 296 5.64 -0.15 10.67
CA GLN A 296 4.81 -1.33 10.47
C GLN A 296 5.49 -2.36 9.58
N ILE A 297 5.50 -3.58 10.04
CA ILE A 297 6.03 -4.72 9.31
C ILE A 297 4.88 -5.58 8.79
N SER A 298 4.93 -5.95 7.52
CA SER A 298 3.99 -6.89 6.91
C SER A 298 4.59 -7.61 5.72
N SER A 299 4.07 -8.79 5.42
CA SER A 299 4.35 -9.45 4.17
C SER A 299 3.84 -8.61 2.99
N LEU A 300 4.53 -8.69 1.85
CA LEU A 300 4.01 -8.12 0.60
C LEU A 300 2.71 -8.83 0.20
N PRO A 301 1.74 -8.11 -0.36
CA PRO A 301 0.64 -8.72 -1.09
C PRO A 301 1.14 -9.72 -2.13
N ALA A 302 0.40 -10.81 -2.32
CA ALA A 302 0.79 -11.90 -3.22
C ALA A 302 1.09 -11.42 -4.65
N VAL A 303 0.30 -10.47 -5.15
CA VAL A 303 0.51 -9.85 -6.48
C VAL A 303 1.86 -9.12 -6.57
N LEU A 304 2.31 -8.48 -5.50
CA LEU A 304 3.60 -7.78 -5.47
C LEU A 304 4.76 -8.77 -5.23
N ALA A 305 4.56 -9.74 -4.35
CA ALA A 305 5.53 -10.81 -4.06
C ALA A 305 5.90 -11.58 -5.33
N ALA A 306 4.91 -11.87 -6.19
CA ALA A 306 5.10 -12.53 -7.48
C ALA A 306 6.08 -11.81 -8.42
N HIS A 307 6.14 -10.48 -8.35
CA HIS A 307 7.04 -9.67 -9.18
C HIS A 307 8.35 -9.30 -8.47
N ALA A 308 8.32 -9.05 -7.17
CA ALA A 308 9.51 -8.65 -6.42
C ALA A 308 10.44 -9.83 -6.11
N GLY A 309 9.86 -11.02 -5.89
CA GLY A 309 10.59 -12.24 -5.59
C GLY A 309 10.97 -12.40 -4.11
N LEU A 310 11.43 -13.60 -3.77
CA LEU A 310 11.87 -13.95 -2.43
C LEU A 310 13.04 -13.08 -1.95
N GLY A 311 13.02 -12.70 -0.67
CA GLY A 311 14.06 -11.93 -0.02
C GLY A 311 14.00 -10.42 -0.29
N VAL A 312 12.91 -9.91 -0.92
CA VAL A 312 12.69 -8.47 -1.05
C VAL A 312 12.49 -7.82 0.31
N LEU A 313 13.06 -6.64 0.47
CA LEU A 313 12.76 -5.70 1.55
C LEU A 313 12.36 -4.37 0.93
N ALA A 314 11.18 -3.88 1.27
CA ALA A 314 10.70 -2.58 0.82
C ALA A 314 10.35 -1.70 2.02
N VAL A 315 10.72 -0.42 1.95
CA VAL A 315 10.37 0.57 2.97
C VAL A 315 9.59 1.69 2.31
N ILE A 316 8.45 1.98 2.90
CA ILE A 316 7.58 3.08 2.53
C ILE A 316 7.80 4.20 3.54
N VAL A 317 8.09 5.40 3.04
CA VAL A 317 8.19 6.63 3.82
C VAL A 317 6.97 7.48 3.49
N GLY A 318 6.00 7.51 4.39
CA GLY A 318 4.82 8.34 4.29
C GLY A 318 4.97 9.63 5.11
N ARG A 319 4.45 10.74 4.60
CA ARG A 319 4.36 12.00 5.33
C ARG A 319 2.90 12.36 5.54
N VAL A 320 2.59 12.76 6.75
CA VAL A 320 1.23 13.17 7.16
C VAL A 320 1.32 14.51 7.88
N ASP A 321 0.25 15.29 7.86
CA ASP A 321 0.22 16.54 8.62
C ASP A 321 0.29 16.22 10.11
N ARG A 322 1.09 16.98 10.84
CA ARG A 322 1.20 16.84 12.30
C ARG A 322 -0.11 17.27 12.94
N ALA A 323 -0.67 16.42 13.79
CA ALA A 323 -1.86 16.78 14.56
C ALA A 323 -1.59 18.04 15.40
N PRO A 324 -2.50 19.02 15.43
CA PRO A 324 -2.35 20.17 16.32
C PRO A 324 -2.31 19.70 17.79
N GLY A 325 -1.23 20.01 18.51
CA GLY A 325 -1.11 19.72 19.95
C GLY A 325 -0.01 18.74 20.37
N THR A 326 0.88 18.29 19.48
CA THR A 326 2.01 17.43 19.84
C THR A 326 3.35 18.19 19.99
N ASP A 327 3.31 19.45 20.35
CA ASP A 327 4.52 20.16 20.77
C ASP A 327 4.95 19.59 22.13
N VAL A 328 5.81 18.59 22.11
CA VAL A 328 6.52 18.15 23.31
C VAL A 328 7.46 19.30 23.70
N HIS A 329 7.18 19.91 24.82
CA HIS A 329 7.95 20.92 25.50
C HIS A 329 9.46 20.64 25.37
N GLY A 330 10.13 21.38 24.51
CA GLY A 330 11.55 21.65 24.59
C GLY A 330 11.73 23.05 25.13
N SER A 331 11.80 23.19 26.47
CA SER A 331 12.61 24.21 27.13
C SER A 331 12.19 24.37 28.58
N ASP A 332 12.95 23.79 29.46
CA ASP A 332 13.34 24.50 30.67
C ASP A 332 14.69 23.93 31.16
N ARG A 333 15.76 24.52 30.71
CA ARG A 333 17.04 24.52 31.43
C ARG A 333 17.47 25.96 31.55
N ARG A 334 17.09 26.56 32.65
CA ARG A 334 17.86 27.64 33.25
C ARG A 334 18.92 27.05 34.19
#